data_85936106fd7e4d3783a273ae96760e6c
#
_entry.id   85936106fd7e4d3783a273ae96760e6c
#
_cell.length_a   1.000
_cell.length_b   1.000
_cell.length_c   1.000
_cell.angle_alpha   90.00
_cell.angle_beta   90.00
_cell.angle_gamma   90.00
#
_symmetry.space_group_name_H-M   'P 1'
#
loop_
_entity.id
_entity.type
_entity.pdbx_description
1 polymer ?
#
loop_
_entity_poly.entity_id
_entity_poly.type
_entity_poly.pdbx_seq_one_letter_code
_entity_poly.pdbx_strand_id
1 'polypeptide(L)'
;MGIKSYIVNFLKFLKHGGVKYVSVTFTNPDARYTNKKVFISGGSEGLGRAMAKAYLAEGAEVIVTGRSKEKLSNFQLSESNAKLHTLVWDALDFDSYKQKFDEAVSMMGRIDIFVNNVGGGMSKYEPWNAYTAEVLDRTYDINTKSMFLMCQMEGLYMIDNKIKGNILNITSIAGYQRLFDPYAVVKWGAHSLTGGIARKLIAYDIVVNGIAPGTCLTSNPALPHNRNFEDNAYFQGQPSKRFTMPEEIAKTALFLTSGEARQIVGYIIPVDGGVLI
;
A
#
# COMPACT_ATOMS: atom_id res chain seq x y z
N MET A 1 7.35 -31.61 14.83
CA MET A 1 7.98 -31.49 13.49
C MET A 1 8.84 -32.72 13.26
N GLY A 2 8.62 -33.49 12.20
CA GLY A 2 9.36 -34.73 11.96
C GLY A 2 10.73 -34.46 11.33
N ILE A 3 11.70 -35.31 11.63
CA ILE A 3 13.08 -35.30 11.10
C ILE A 3 13.13 -35.06 9.57
N LYS A 4 12.15 -35.53 8.81
CA LYS A 4 12.03 -35.28 7.35
C LYS A 4 11.86 -33.78 7.02
N SER A 5 11.14 -33.01 7.83
CA SER A 5 10.95 -31.57 7.62
C SER A 5 12.26 -30.80 7.86
N TYR A 6 13.03 -31.20 8.87
CA TYR A 6 14.35 -30.63 9.16
C TYR A 6 15.35 -30.89 8.02
N ILE A 7 15.38 -32.10 7.48
CA ILE A 7 16.27 -32.46 6.36
C ILE A 7 15.92 -31.68 5.11
N VAL A 8 14.62 -31.56 4.79
CA VAL A 8 14.16 -30.80 3.62
C VAL A 8 14.51 -29.31 3.76
N ASN A 9 14.32 -28.72 4.94
CA ASN A 9 14.65 -27.33 5.18
C ASN A 9 16.17 -27.10 5.18
N PHE A 10 16.95 -28.01 5.72
CA PHE A 10 18.40 -27.96 5.65
C PHE A 10 18.94 -28.11 4.22
N LEU A 11 18.37 -29.00 3.41
CA LEU A 11 18.71 -29.11 1.98
C LEU A 11 18.31 -27.87 1.19
N LYS A 12 17.15 -27.26 1.49
CA LYS A 12 16.76 -25.96 0.94
C LYS A 12 17.74 -24.85 1.35
N PHE A 13 18.16 -24.83 2.61
CA PHE A 13 19.17 -23.92 3.12
C PHE A 13 20.49 -24.04 2.36
N LEU A 14 21.00 -25.25 2.18
CA LEU A 14 22.24 -25.50 1.42
C LEU A 14 22.13 -25.12 -0.05
N LYS A 15 20.97 -25.42 -0.67
CA LYS A 15 20.73 -25.18 -2.10
C LYS A 15 20.53 -23.70 -2.41
N HIS A 16 19.96 -22.91 -1.50
CA HIS A 16 19.52 -21.53 -1.73
C HIS A 16 20.27 -20.48 -0.92
N GLY A 17 21.31 -20.87 -0.17
CA GLY A 17 22.16 -19.95 0.60
C GLY A 17 21.51 -19.39 1.86
N GLY A 18 20.48 -20.06 2.36
CA GLY A 18 19.82 -19.70 3.61
C GLY A 18 18.70 -18.66 3.47
N VAL A 19 17.98 -18.45 4.56
CA VAL A 19 16.95 -17.41 4.66
C VAL A 19 17.63 -16.06 4.88
N LYS A 20 17.39 -15.10 4.00
CA LYS A 20 17.85 -13.73 4.21
C LYS A 20 16.85 -12.99 5.09
N TYR A 21 17.15 -12.86 6.38
CA TYR A 21 16.38 -11.99 7.25
C TYR A 21 16.71 -10.54 6.94
N VAL A 22 15.68 -9.74 6.74
CA VAL A 22 15.81 -8.29 6.67
C VAL A 22 15.14 -7.71 7.90
N SER A 23 15.94 -7.20 8.82
CA SER A 23 15.47 -6.34 9.89
C SER A 23 15.39 -4.92 9.33
N VAL A 24 14.17 -4.42 9.13
CA VAL A 24 13.95 -3.05 8.70
C VAL A 24 13.56 -2.25 9.94
N THR A 25 14.52 -1.54 10.50
CA THR A 25 14.26 -0.63 11.62
C THR A 25 14.05 0.78 11.10
N PHE A 26 12.97 1.41 11.56
CA PHE A 26 12.79 2.84 11.38
C PHE A 26 13.62 3.55 12.45
N THR A 27 14.70 4.19 12.03
CA THR A 27 15.38 5.16 12.86
C THR A 27 14.91 6.53 12.43
N ASN A 28 14.39 7.31 13.37
CA ASN A 28 13.98 8.68 13.10
C ASN A 28 14.86 9.65 13.88
N PRO A 29 16.05 10.00 13.39
CA PRO A 29 16.85 11.03 14.03
C PRO A 29 16.25 12.43 13.86
N ASP A 30 15.46 12.68 12.82
CA ASP A 30 15.14 14.05 12.37
C ASP A 30 13.65 14.41 12.41
N ALA A 31 12.77 13.47 12.79
CA ALA A 31 11.30 13.64 12.81
C ALA A 31 10.77 14.38 11.54
N ARG A 32 11.15 13.88 10.36
CA ARG A 32 10.91 14.51 9.03
C ARG A 32 9.44 14.84 8.77
N TYR A 33 8.53 14.11 9.43
CA TYR A 33 7.09 14.28 9.28
C TYR A 33 6.44 14.99 10.46
N THR A 34 7.21 15.64 11.32
CA THR A 34 6.68 16.47 12.40
C THR A 34 5.74 17.53 11.81
N ASN A 35 4.55 17.67 12.39
CA ASN A 35 3.47 18.55 11.93
C ASN A 35 2.89 18.21 10.54
N LYS A 36 3.21 17.04 9.97
CA LYS A 36 2.54 16.53 8.79
C LYS A 36 1.36 15.65 9.19
N LYS A 37 0.28 15.76 8.41
CA LYS A 37 -0.95 14.99 8.61
C LYS A 37 -1.16 14.08 7.42
N VAL A 38 -1.28 12.78 7.71
CA VAL A 38 -1.27 11.72 6.70
C VAL A 38 -2.59 10.94 6.75
N PHE A 39 -3.24 10.81 5.61
CA PHE A 39 -4.38 9.93 5.43
C PHE A 39 -3.94 8.65 4.71
N ILE A 40 -4.36 7.49 5.23
CA ILE A 40 -4.07 6.19 4.62
C ILE A 40 -5.34 5.38 4.48
N SER A 41 -5.76 5.12 3.26
CA SER A 41 -6.88 4.21 3.01
C SER A 41 -6.45 2.75 3.18
N GLY A 42 -7.29 1.92 3.86
CA GLY A 42 -6.96 0.52 4.11
C GLY A 42 -5.77 0.33 5.06
N GLY A 43 -5.72 1.12 6.14
CA GLY A 43 -4.58 1.18 7.06
C GLY A 43 -4.61 0.23 8.26
N SER A 44 -5.65 -0.59 8.42
CA SER A 44 -5.78 -1.46 9.61
C SER A 44 -4.85 -2.68 9.61
N GLU A 45 -4.35 -3.10 8.46
CA GLU A 45 -3.53 -4.30 8.28
C GLU A 45 -2.50 -4.12 7.14
N GLY A 46 -1.61 -5.10 7.01
CA GLY A 46 -0.71 -5.25 5.87
C GLY A 46 0.14 -4.00 5.59
N LEU A 47 0.22 -3.62 4.32
CA LEU A 47 1.05 -2.49 3.86
C LEU A 47 0.60 -1.16 4.46
N GLY A 48 -0.72 -0.92 4.52
CA GLY A 48 -1.26 0.33 5.08
C GLY A 48 -0.91 0.51 6.54
N ARG A 49 -0.98 -0.57 7.35
CA ARG A 49 -0.56 -0.55 8.75
C ARG A 49 0.94 -0.28 8.90
N ALA A 50 1.78 -0.92 8.09
CA ALA A 50 3.22 -0.69 8.13
C ALA A 50 3.57 0.76 7.77
N MET A 51 2.92 1.32 6.74
CA MET A 51 3.08 2.73 6.38
C MET A 51 2.61 3.67 7.51
N ALA A 52 1.45 3.41 8.13
CA ALA A 52 0.96 4.21 9.25
C ALA A 52 1.97 4.24 10.41
N LYS A 53 2.51 3.07 10.80
CA LYS A 53 3.55 2.97 11.83
C LYS A 53 4.80 3.76 11.47
N ALA A 54 5.22 3.72 10.22
CA ALA A 54 6.38 4.44 9.74
C ALA A 54 6.20 5.96 9.80
N TYR A 55 5.05 6.47 9.36
CA TYR A 55 4.75 7.91 9.47
C TYR A 55 4.65 8.36 10.92
N LEU A 56 4.00 7.58 11.80
CA LEU A 56 3.92 7.87 13.23
C LEU A 56 5.32 7.93 13.88
N ALA A 57 6.19 6.99 13.53
CA ALA A 57 7.55 6.93 14.04
C ALA A 57 8.37 8.18 13.63
N GLU A 58 8.07 8.75 12.46
CA GLU A 58 8.70 9.99 11.98
C GLU A 58 7.94 11.27 12.39
N GLY A 59 7.03 11.16 13.36
CA GLY A 59 6.40 12.29 14.03
C GLY A 59 5.11 12.79 13.39
N ALA A 60 4.61 12.17 12.31
CA ALA A 60 3.34 12.53 11.69
C ALA A 60 2.14 12.27 12.61
N GLU A 61 1.05 12.99 12.35
CA GLU A 61 -0.29 12.63 12.78
C GLU A 61 -0.96 11.83 11.65
N VAL A 62 -1.56 10.68 11.96
CA VAL A 62 -2.01 9.73 10.93
C VAL A 62 -3.48 9.37 11.17
N ILE A 63 -4.30 9.44 10.13
CA ILE A 63 -5.62 8.82 10.10
C ILE A 63 -5.61 7.63 9.15
N VAL A 64 -6.10 6.50 9.62
CA VAL A 64 -6.26 5.30 8.79
C VAL A 64 -7.73 4.95 8.63
N THR A 65 -8.11 4.51 7.44
CA THR A 65 -9.46 4.01 7.20
C THR A 65 -9.49 2.51 6.95
N GLY A 66 -10.65 1.92 7.14
CA GLY A 66 -10.92 0.51 6.87
C GLY A 66 -12.37 0.15 7.17
N ARG A 67 -12.84 -0.94 6.59
CA ARG A 67 -14.24 -1.36 6.73
C ARG A 67 -14.55 -2.08 8.06
N SER A 68 -13.53 -2.63 8.73
CA SER A 68 -13.71 -3.35 10.01
C SER A 68 -13.37 -2.46 11.18
N LYS A 69 -14.40 -2.08 11.95
CA LYS A 69 -14.24 -1.34 13.20
C LYS A 69 -13.35 -2.07 14.20
N GLU A 70 -13.50 -3.39 14.29
CA GLU A 70 -12.70 -4.23 15.20
C GLU A 70 -11.20 -4.13 14.88
N LYS A 71 -10.81 -4.32 13.60
CA LYS A 71 -9.40 -4.25 13.19
C LYS A 71 -8.80 -2.87 13.40
N LEU A 72 -9.57 -1.81 13.15
CA LEU A 72 -9.15 -0.44 13.41
C LEU A 72 -8.94 -0.20 14.91
N SER A 73 -9.88 -0.64 15.76
CA SER A 73 -9.75 -0.53 17.21
C SER A 73 -8.55 -1.30 17.74
N ASN A 74 -8.33 -2.53 17.27
CA ASN A 74 -7.18 -3.34 17.65
C ASN A 74 -5.85 -2.70 17.25
N PHE A 75 -5.81 -2.05 16.08
CA PHE A 75 -4.62 -1.31 15.66
C PHE A 75 -4.37 -0.11 16.58
N GLN A 76 -5.39 0.68 16.88
CA GLN A 76 -5.28 1.86 17.75
C GLN A 76 -4.80 1.46 19.16
N LEU A 77 -5.37 0.39 19.73
CA LEU A 77 -4.96 -0.13 21.03
C LEU A 77 -3.50 -0.62 21.05
N SER A 78 -3.07 -1.31 19.97
CA SER A 78 -1.72 -1.87 19.89
C SER A 78 -0.63 -0.82 19.75
N GLU A 79 -0.91 0.32 19.11
CA GLU A 79 0.07 1.39 18.93
C GLU A 79 0.09 2.38 20.10
N SER A 80 -1.01 2.51 20.85
CA SER A 80 -1.12 3.43 22.00
C SER A 80 -0.60 4.85 21.72
N ASN A 81 -0.73 5.31 20.46
CA ASN A 81 -0.21 6.59 19.99
C ASN A 81 -1.34 7.59 19.82
N ALA A 82 -1.28 8.70 20.54
CA ALA A 82 -2.30 9.75 20.52
C ALA A 82 -2.45 10.45 19.15
N LYS A 83 -1.44 10.31 18.27
CA LYS A 83 -1.46 10.85 16.90
C LYS A 83 -2.04 9.88 15.87
N LEU A 84 -2.52 8.70 16.29
CA LEU A 84 -3.20 7.73 15.42
C LEU A 84 -4.71 7.87 15.57
N HIS A 85 -5.36 8.20 14.47
CA HIS A 85 -6.81 8.26 14.34
C HIS A 85 -7.32 7.14 13.43
N THR A 86 -8.55 6.72 13.64
CA THR A 86 -9.19 5.69 12.83
C THR A 86 -10.58 6.12 12.39
N LEU A 87 -10.95 5.78 11.15
CA LEU A 87 -12.26 6.07 10.60
C LEU A 87 -12.79 4.84 9.86
N VAL A 88 -13.99 4.40 10.22
CA VAL A 88 -14.67 3.32 9.50
C VAL A 88 -15.17 3.85 8.16
N TRP A 89 -14.61 3.31 7.07
CA TRP A 89 -14.96 3.66 5.72
C TRP A 89 -14.74 2.47 4.78
N ASP A 90 -15.81 2.03 4.11
CA ASP A 90 -15.71 1.03 3.05
C ASP A 90 -15.45 1.74 1.70
N ALA A 91 -14.36 1.40 1.08
CA ALA A 91 -13.98 1.97 -0.21
C ALA A 91 -14.89 1.55 -1.39
N LEU A 92 -15.82 0.64 -1.17
CA LEU A 92 -16.87 0.29 -2.13
C LEU A 92 -18.18 1.05 -1.92
N ASP A 93 -18.31 1.79 -0.81
CA ASP A 93 -19.45 2.65 -0.55
C ASP A 93 -19.21 4.05 -1.17
N PHE A 94 -19.38 4.13 -2.48
CA PHE A 94 -19.11 5.35 -3.26
C PHE A 94 -20.03 6.50 -2.90
N ASP A 95 -21.24 6.22 -2.42
CA ASP A 95 -22.22 7.24 -2.04
C ASP A 95 -21.77 8.00 -0.77
N SER A 96 -21.03 7.34 0.10
CA SER A 96 -20.51 7.95 1.34
C SER A 96 -19.20 8.74 1.14
N TYR A 97 -18.57 8.70 -0.03
CA TYR A 97 -17.23 9.26 -0.24
C TYR A 97 -17.08 10.71 0.20
N LYS A 98 -17.98 11.58 -0.25
CA LYS A 98 -17.93 13.00 0.14
C LYS A 98 -18.05 13.18 1.65
N GLN A 99 -19.02 12.52 2.26
CA GLN A 99 -19.24 12.60 3.72
C GLN A 99 -18.04 12.09 4.51
N LYS A 100 -17.50 10.91 4.12
CA LYS A 100 -16.37 10.29 4.81
C LYS A 100 -15.06 11.05 4.62
N PHE A 101 -14.86 11.62 3.46
CA PHE A 101 -13.74 12.50 3.20
C PHE A 101 -13.78 13.76 4.08
N ASP A 102 -14.93 14.42 4.15
CA ASP A 102 -15.13 15.59 4.99
C ASP A 102 -14.97 15.26 6.49
N GLU A 103 -15.45 14.08 6.92
CA GLU A 103 -15.25 13.57 8.29
C GLU A 103 -13.75 13.42 8.59
N ALA A 104 -12.98 12.78 7.68
CA ALA A 104 -11.54 12.63 7.85
C ALA A 104 -10.81 13.98 7.91
N VAL A 105 -11.16 14.92 7.03
CA VAL A 105 -10.59 16.28 7.03
C VAL A 105 -10.94 17.01 8.32
N SER A 106 -12.18 16.89 8.80
CA SER A 106 -12.62 17.52 10.06
C SER A 106 -11.86 16.98 11.27
N MET A 107 -11.65 15.64 11.34
CA MET A 107 -10.87 15.00 12.41
C MET A 107 -9.43 15.48 12.44
N MET A 108 -8.84 15.64 11.27
CA MET A 108 -7.43 16.00 11.13
C MET A 108 -7.19 17.53 11.09
N GLY A 109 -8.23 18.33 10.78
CA GLY A 109 -8.14 19.77 10.51
C GLY A 109 -7.43 20.11 9.20
N ARG A 110 -6.51 19.26 8.74
CA ARG A 110 -5.76 19.39 7.48
C ARG A 110 -5.20 18.02 7.11
N ILE A 111 -4.97 17.76 5.83
CA ILE A 111 -4.27 16.56 5.36
C ILE A 111 -3.21 17.01 4.34
N ASP A 112 -1.96 16.68 4.59
CA ASP A 112 -0.80 17.03 3.75
C ASP A 112 -0.40 15.91 2.80
N ILE A 113 -0.68 14.66 3.17
CA ILE A 113 -0.28 13.46 2.42
C ILE A 113 -1.46 12.49 2.39
N PHE A 114 -1.81 12.05 1.19
CA PHE A 114 -2.77 10.97 0.98
C PHE A 114 -2.04 9.72 0.48
N VAL A 115 -2.37 8.58 1.06
CA VAL A 115 -1.89 7.26 0.64
C VAL A 115 -3.08 6.39 0.25
N ASN A 116 -3.29 6.22 -1.04
CA ASN A 116 -4.30 5.36 -1.62
C ASN A 116 -3.79 3.92 -1.64
N ASN A 117 -4.06 3.21 -0.54
CA ASN A 117 -3.56 1.85 -0.35
C ASN A 117 -4.68 0.79 -0.46
N VAL A 118 -5.96 1.19 -0.42
CA VAL A 118 -7.04 0.25 -0.66
C VAL A 118 -6.87 -0.43 -2.00
N GLY A 119 -7.03 -1.73 -1.99
CA GLY A 119 -6.95 -2.58 -3.16
C GLY A 119 -6.85 -4.04 -2.72
N GLY A 120 -7.03 -4.94 -3.64
CA GLY A 120 -6.90 -6.36 -3.35
C GLY A 120 -6.74 -7.17 -4.62
N GLY A 121 -5.95 -8.23 -4.53
CA GLY A 121 -5.95 -9.29 -5.52
C GLY A 121 -7.25 -10.08 -5.49
N MET A 122 -7.43 -10.93 -6.47
CA MET A 122 -8.54 -11.88 -6.47
C MET A 122 -8.33 -12.89 -5.35
N SER A 123 -9.43 -13.26 -4.68
CA SER A 123 -9.40 -14.29 -3.63
C SER A 123 -9.04 -15.68 -4.18
N LYS A 124 -9.26 -15.88 -5.47
CA LYS A 124 -8.98 -17.11 -6.19
C LYS A 124 -8.65 -16.76 -7.65
N TYR A 125 -7.59 -17.35 -8.18
CA TYR A 125 -7.30 -17.27 -9.60
C TYR A 125 -8.16 -18.29 -10.33
N GLU A 126 -8.98 -17.81 -11.26
CA GLU A 126 -9.77 -18.65 -12.14
C GLU A 126 -9.02 -18.93 -13.45
N PRO A 127 -9.33 -20.03 -14.15
CA PRO A 127 -8.85 -20.24 -15.50
C PRO A 127 -9.25 -19.06 -16.41
N TRP A 128 -8.43 -18.73 -17.38
CA TRP A 128 -8.62 -17.55 -18.25
C TRP A 128 -10.00 -17.47 -18.91
N ASN A 129 -10.69 -18.58 -19.09
CA ASN A 129 -12.00 -18.70 -19.72
C ASN A 129 -13.17 -18.75 -18.72
N ALA A 130 -12.91 -18.56 -17.43
CA ALA A 130 -13.92 -18.61 -16.36
C ALA A 130 -14.16 -17.25 -15.68
N TYR A 131 -13.51 -16.18 -16.12
CA TYR A 131 -13.77 -14.86 -15.58
C TYR A 131 -15.15 -14.33 -16.01
N THR A 132 -15.90 -13.80 -15.06
CA THR A 132 -17.21 -13.21 -15.27
C THR A 132 -17.18 -11.70 -15.21
N ALA A 133 -18.23 -11.02 -15.69
CA ALA A 133 -18.39 -9.58 -15.58
C ALA A 133 -18.32 -9.10 -14.11
N GLU A 134 -18.97 -9.84 -13.20
CA GLU A 134 -19.02 -9.49 -11.77
C GLU A 134 -17.62 -9.51 -11.13
N VAL A 135 -16.76 -10.46 -11.53
CA VAL A 135 -15.36 -10.52 -11.05
C VAL A 135 -14.60 -9.30 -11.56
N LEU A 136 -14.78 -8.94 -12.83
CA LEU A 136 -14.14 -7.77 -13.43
C LEU A 136 -14.63 -6.48 -12.77
N ASP A 137 -15.92 -6.30 -12.62
CA ASP A 137 -16.55 -5.11 -12.02
C ASP A 137 -16.07 -4.91 -10.58
N ARG A 138 -16.13 -5.96 -9.77
CA ARG A 138 -15.64 -5.89 -8.38
C ARG A 138 -14.15 -5.58 -8.30
N THR A 139 -13.34 -6.18 -9.17
CA THR A 139 -11.90 -5.94 -9.21
C THR A 139 -11.60 -4.50 -9.65
N TYR A 140 -12.34 -3.99 -10.61
CA TYR A 140 -12.27 -2.61 -11.07
C TYR A 140 -12.69 -1.62 -9.97
N ASP A 141 -13.83 -1.86 -9.33
CA ASP A 141 -14.37 -0.98 -8.30
C ASP A 141 -13.39 -0.76 -7.15
N ILE A 142 -12.80 -1.84 -6.61
CA ILE A 142 -11.91 -1.74 -5.45
C ILE A 142 -10.49 -1.24 -5.79
N ASN A 143 -10.00 -1.44 -7.01
CA ASN A 143 -8.60 -1.14 -7.36
C ASN A 143 -8.43 0.14 -8.19
N THR A 144 -9.35 0.43 -9.09
CA THR A 144 -9.19 1.55 -10.03
C THR A 144 -10.21 2.64 -9.79
N LYS A 145 -11.50 2.32 -9.74
CA LYS A 145 -12.57 3.30 -9.54
C LYS A 145 -12.46 4.01 -8.19
N SER A 146 -12.24 3.26 -7.10
CA SER A 146 -12.02 3.83 -5.78
C SER A 146 -10.82 4.79 -5.77
N MET A 147 -9.69 4.39 -6.34
CA MET A 147 -8.47 5.21 -6.43
C MET A 147 -8.70 6.45 -7.31
N PHE A 148 -9.42 6.32 -8.42
CA PHE A 148 -9.74 7.44 -9.30
C PHE A 148 -10.52 8.52 -8.56
N LEU A 149 -11.61 8.14 -7.89
CA LEU A 149 -12.47 9.06 -7.14
C LEU A 149 -11.73 9.71 -5.97
N MET A 150 -10.92 8.93 -5.24
CA MET A 150 -10.08 9.46 -4.16
C MET A 150 -9.08 10.48 -4.70
N CYS A 151 -8.29 10.15 -5.71
CA CYS A 151 -7.31 11.08 -6.30
C CYS A 151 -7.96 12.39 -6.79
N GLN A 152 -9.19 12.33 -7.34
CA GLN A 152 -9.92 13.51 -7.74
C GLN A 152 -10.29 14.39 -6.54
N MET A 153 -10.85 13.80 -5.48
CA MET A 153 -11.25 14.53 -4.28
C MET A 153 -10.04 15.11 -3.54
N GLU A 154 -8.98 14.33 -3.41
CA GLU A 154 -7.70 14.73 -2.79
C GLU A 154 -7.06 15.90 -3.52
N GLY A 155 -7.00 15.79 -4.86
CA GLY A 155 -6.45 16.85 -5.70
C GLY A 155 -7.23 18.16 -5.59
N LEU A 156 -8.55 18.11 -5.67
CA LEU A 156 -9.43 19.28 -5.51
C LEU A 156 -9.26 19.88 -4.11
N TYR A 157 -9.30 19.06 -3.06
CA TYR A 157 -9.11 19.51 -1.69
C TYR A 157 -7.76 20.23 -1.51
N MET A 158 -6.67 19.67 -2.04
CA MET A 158 -5.35 20.29 -1.93
C MET A 158 -5.27 21.61 -2.70
N ILE A 159 -5.87 21.71 -3.89
CA ILE A 159 -5.93 22.95 -4.69
C ILE A 159 -6.68 24.03 -3.94
N ASP A 160 -7.89 23.73 -3.47
CA ASP A 160 -8.80 24.67 -2.82
C ASP A 160 -8.18 25.22 -1.51
N ASN A 161 -7.45 24.36 -0.78
CA ASN A 161 -6.79 24.72 0.47
C ASN A 161 -5.32 25.15 0.31
N LYS A 162 -4.81 25.28 -0.94
CA LYS A 162 -3.43 25.68 -1.26
C LYS A 162 -2.38 24.81 -0.56
N ILE A 163 -2.64 23.50 -0.51
CA ILE A 163 -1.75 22.51 0.11
C ILE A 163 -0.78 21.98 -0.93
N LYS A 164 0.51 22.27 -0.73
CA LYS A 164 1.60 21.71 -1.54
C LYS A 164 2.03 20.35 -0.98
N GLY A 165 1.20 19.33 -1.23
CA GLY A 165 1.31 18.04 -0.59
C GLY A 165 1.69 16.90 -1.53
N ASN A 166 1.39 15.69 -1.08
CA ASN A 166 1.68 14.47 -1.82
C ASN A 166 0.46 13.55 -1.89
N ILE A 167 0.29 12.88 -3.03
CA ILE A 167 -0.62 11.74 -3.20
C ILE A 167 0.24 10.54 -3.59
N LEU A 168 0.12 9.44 -2.86
CA LEU A 168 0.85 8.21 -3.09
C LEU A 168 -0.12 7.06 -3.37
N ASN A 169 -0.04 6.47 -4.55
CA ASN A 169 -0.89 5.36 -4.95
C ASN A 169 -0.16 4.02 -4.80
N ILE A 170 -0.73 3.08 -4.04
CA ILE A 170 -0.20 1.73 -3.93
C ILE A 170 -0.83 0.87 -5.04
N THR A 171 0.00 0.57 -6.02
CA THR A 171 -0.39 -0.16 -7.23
C THR A 171 0.00 -1.64 -7.12
N SER A 172 0.68 -2.19 -8.11
CA SER A 172 1.26 -3.55 -8.10
C SER A 172 2.20 -3.71 -9.29
N ILE A 173 3.18 -4.62 -9.18
CA ILE A 173 3.95 -5.07 -10.35
C ILE A 173 3.08 -5.72 -11.43
N ALA A 174 1.89 -6.22 -11.08
CA ALA A 174 0.91 -6.71 -12.06
C ALA A 174 0.54 -5.64 -13.12
N GLY A 175 0.62 -4.35 -12.76
CA GLY A 175 0.43 -3.24 -13.69
C GLY A 175 1.57 -3.05 -14.70
N TYR A 176 2.64 -3.83 -14.65
CA TYR A 176 3.70 -3.90 -15.67
C TYR A 176 3.63 -5.19 -16.48
N GLN A 177 2.89 -6.19 -16.01
CA GLN A 177 2.83 -7.52 -16.61
C GLN A 177 1.69 -7.62 -17.63
N ARG A 178 1.92 -8.34 -18.72
CA ARG A 178 0.93 -8.58 -19.77
C ARG A 178 0.19 -9.90 -19.48
N LEU A 179 -0.71 -9.86 -18.48
CA LEU A 179 -1.48 -11.02 -18.07
C LEU A 179 -2.95 -10.84 -18.48
N PHE A 180 -3.59 -11.94 -18.92
CA PHE A 180 -5.03 -11.98 -19.11
C PHE A 180 -5.70 -12.29 -17.76
N ASP A 181 -5.77 -11.28 -16.93
CA ASP A 181 -6.17 -11.34 -15.54
C ASP A 181 -6.81 -10.01 -15.13
N PRO A 182 -8.04 -10.01 -14.58
CA PRO A 182 -8.72 -8.77 -14.17
C PRO A 182 -7.89 -7.87 -13.27
N TYR A 183 -7.12 -8.46 -12.34
CA TYR A 183 -6.27 -7.69 -11.44
C TYR A 183 -5.12 -6.97 -12.17
N ALA A 184 -4.46 -7.65 -13.10
CA ALA A 184 -3.43 -7.03 -13.92
C ALA A 184 -3.99 -5.87 -14.74
N VAL A 185 -5.15 -6.06 -15.38
CA VAL A 185 -5.83 -5.01 -16.18
C VAL A 185 -6.12 -3.77 -15.35
N VAL A 186 -6.70 -3.93 -14.15
CA VAL A 186 -7.04 -2.78 -13.30
C VAL A 186 -5.79 -2.12 -12.70
N LYS A 187 -4.72 -2.86 -12.47
CA LYS A 187 -3.45 -2.28 -12.00
C LYS A 187 -2.71 -1.51 -13.12
N TRP A 188 -2.85 -1.91 -14.37
CA TRP A 188 -2.45 -1.08 -15.51
C TRP A 188 -3.22 0.25 -15.54
N GLY A 189 -4.54 0.19 -15.30
CA GLY A 189 -5.39 1.38 -15.16
C GLY A 189 -4.90 2.30 -14.03
N ALA A 190 -4.54 1.74 -12.87
CA ALA A 190 -4.00 2.49 -11.74
C ALA A 190 -2.64 3.16 -12.06
N HIS A 191 -1.79 2.53 -12.88
CA HIS A 191 -0.54 3.15 -13.36
C HIS A 191 -0.83 4.35 -14.26
N SER A 192 -1.70 4.18 -15.25
CA SER A 192 -2.11 5.26 -16.16
C SER A 192 -2.73 6.43 -15.39
N LEU A 193 -3.63 6.12 -14.44
CA LEU A 193 -4.25 7.11 -13.56
C LEU A 193 -3.21 7.92 -12.79
N THR A 194 -2.23 7.26 -12.17
CA THR A 194 -1.19 7.93 -11.37
C THR A 194 -0.40 8.94 -12.19
N GLY A 195 0.06 8.57 -13.38
CA GLY A 195 0.76 9.50 -14.28
C GLY A 195 -0.14 10.61 -14.81
N GLY A 196 -1.41 10.28 -15.11
CA GLY A 196 -2.40 11.23 -15.60
C GLY A 196 -2.72 12.33 -14.60
N ILE A 197 -3.02 11.97 -13.36
CA ILE A 197 -3.33 12.92 -12.28
C ILE A 197 -2.10 13.72 -11.85
N ALA A 198 -0.92 13.10 -11.82
CA ALA A 198 0.34 13.79 -11.52
C ALA A 198 0.57 14.97 -12.46
N ARG A 199 0.35 14.78 -13.77
CA ARG A 199 0.48 15.83 -14.78
C ARG A 199 -0.49 16.99 -14.56
N LYS A 200 -1.67 16.74 -13.99
CA LYS A 200 -2.66 17.78 -13.68
C LYS A 200 -2.29 18.56 -12.42
N LEU A 201 -1.76 17.88 -11.41
CA LEU A 201 -1.60 18.45 -10.08
C LEU A 201 -0.24 19.11 -9.85
N ILE A 202 0.78 18.78 -10.65
CA ILE A 202 2.12 19.36 -10.47
C ILE A 202 2.15 20.89 -10.65
N ALA A 203 1.25 21.45 -11.46
CA ALA A 203 1.12 22.90 -11.61
C ALA A 203 0.72 23.62 -10.32
N TYR A 204 0.16 22.88 -9.36
CA TYR A 204 -0.20 23.35 -8.02
C TYR A 204 0.80 22.95 -6.95
N ASP A 205 1.97 22.43 -7.37
CA ASP A 205 3.01 21.95 -6.46
C ASP A 205 2.59 20.72 -5.63
N ILE A 206 1.62 19.95 -6.15
CA ILE A 206 1.14 18.69 -5.59
C ILE A 206 1.85 17.55 -6.34
N VAL A 207 2.61 16.73 -5.62
CA VAL A 207 3.36 15.62 -6.20
C VAL A 207 2.58 14.32 -6.08
N VAL A 208 2.40 13.63 -7.19
CA VAL A 208 1.74 12.31 -7.21
C VAL A 208 2.69 11.27 -7.76
N ASN A 209 2.85 10.18 -7.02
CA ASN A 209 3.65 9.01 -7.42
C ASN A 209 2.94 7.72 -7.01
N GLY A 210 3.50 6.59 -7.39
CA GLY A 210 3.03 5.29 -6.96
C GLY A 210 4.17 4.37 -6.51
N ILE A 211 3.79 3.35 -5.78
CA ILE A 211 4.64 2.19 -5.50
C ILE A 211 3.96 0.97 -6.11
N ALA A 212 4.74 0.12 -6.78
CA ALA A 212 4.32 -1.18 -7.28
C ALA A 212 4.99 -2.29 -6.46
N PRO A 213 4.33 -2.76 -5.39
CA PRO A 213 4.83 -3.87 -4.62
C PRO A 213 4.90 -5.15 -5.44
N GLY A 214 5.95 -5.96 -5.23
CA GLY A 214 5.99 -7.36 -5.57
C GLY A 214 5.17 -8.21 -4.60
N THR A 215 5.49 -9.51 -4.51
CA THR A 215 4.84 -10.38 -3.54
C THR A 215 5.32 -10.01 -2.15
N CYS A 216 4.41 -9.44 -1.35
CA CYS A 216 4.70 -8.97 0.00
C CYS A 216 4.28 -9.98 1.06
N LEU A 217 5.06 -10.05 2.14
CA LEU A 217 4.71 -10.81 3.33
C LEU A 217 3.60 -10.06 4.10
N THR A 218 2.36 -10.30 3.72
CA THR A 218 1.18 -9.74 4.39
C THR A 218 0.28 -10.87 4.90
N SER A 219 -0.72 -10.54 5.71
CA SER A 219 -1.73 -11.50 6.16
C SER A 219 -2.71 -11.95 5.06
N ASN A 220 -2.35 -11.82 3.78
CA ASN A 220 -3.22 -12.22 2.67
C ASN A 220 -3.42 -13.75 2.67
N PRO A 221 -4.66 -14.24 2.85
CA PRO A 221 -4.95 -15.67 2.88
C PRO A 221 -4.73 -16.40 1.53
N ALA A 222 -4.59 -15.68 0.42
CA ALA A 222 -4.33 -16.27 -0.89
C ALA A 222 -2.85 -16.69 -1.11
N LEU A 223 -1.95 -16.27 -0.23
CA LEU A 223 -0.56 -16.74 -0.27
C LEU A 223 -0.43 -18.06 0.49
N PRO A 224 0.37 -19.03 0.03
CA PRO A 224 0.58 -20.29 0.73
C PRO A 224 1.21 -20.03 2.09
N HIS A 225 0.38 -20.05 3.12
CA HIS A 225 0.77 -19.73 4.49
C HIS A 225 1.21 -20.96 5.26
N ASN A 226 2.46 -21.22 5.25
CA ASN A 226 3.06 -21.78 6.45
C ASN A 226 3.47 -20.57 7.32
N ARG A 227 2.69 -20.28 8.36
CA ARG A 227 2.88 -19.09 9.22
C ARG A 227 4.07 -19.19 10.17
N ASN A 228 5.01 -20.05 9.87
CA ASN A 228 6.28 -20.04 10.54
C ASN A 228 7.12 -18.91 9.93
N PHE A 229 7.39 -17.86 10.66
CA PHE A 229 8.08 -16.64 10.19
C PHE A 229 9.40 -16.97 9.50
N GLU A 230 10.05 -18.05 9.92
CA GLU A 230 11.31 -18.56 9.37
C GLU A 230 11.14 -19.18 7.97
N ASP A 231 10.01 -19.86 7.72
CA ASP A 231 9.72 -20.49 6.41
C ASP A 231 9.08 -19.50 5.41
N ASN A 232 8.43 -18.44 5.89
CA ASN A 232 7.71 -17.48 5.07
C ASN A 232 8.59 -16.36 4.48
N ALA A 233 9.78 -16.16 5.00
CA ALA A 233 10.69 -15.16 4.44
C ALA A 233 11.28 -15.62 3.11
N TYR A 234 11.39 -16.95 2.87
CA TYR A 234 11.87 -17.50 1.61
C TYR A 234 10.73 -17.59 0.59
N PHE A 235 10.92 -16.95 -0.55
CA PHE A 235 10.00 -17.01 -1.68
C PHE A 235 10.77 -17.21 -2.99
N GLN A 236 10.63 -18.39 -3.58
CA GLN A 236 11.36 -18.75 -4.80
C GLN A 236 10.91 -17.92 -6.02
N GLY A 237 9.70 -17.40 -6.00
CA GLY A 237 9.09 -16.63 -7.10
C GLY A 237 9.71 -15.24 -7.34
N GLN A 238 10.54 -14.75 -6.39
CA GLN A 238 11.28 -13.49 -6.58
C GLN A 238 12.78 -13.78 -6.76
N PRO A 239 13.48 -13.06 -7.65
CA PRO A 239 14.94 -13.17 -7.81
C PRO A 239 15.71 -12.98 -6.49
N SER A 240 15.26 -12.09 -5.63
CA SER A 240 15.81 -11.85 -4.30
C SER A 240 15.65 -13.05 -3.33
N LYS A 241 14.88 -14.08 -3.73
CA LYS A 241 14.57 -15.30 -2.95
C LYS A 241 13.88 -15.05 -1.62
N ARG A 242 13.21 -13.94 -1.48
CA ARG A 242 12.39 -13.61 -0.30
C ARG A 242 11.19 -12.77 -0.67
N PHE A 243 10.20 -12.72 0.21
CA PHE A 243 9.11 -11.77 0.10
C PHE A 243 9.61 -10.33 0.29
N THR A 244 8.96 -9.39 -0.37
CA THR A 244 9.07 -7.98 -0.02
C THR A 244 8.41 -7.75 1.35
N MET A 245 9.07 -7.04 2.23
CA MET A 245 8.53 -6.76 3.56
C MET A 245 7.67 -5.50 3.53
N PRO A 246 6.56 -5.45 4.28
CA PRO A 246 5.71 -4.25 4.38
C PRO A 246 6.50 -2.99 4.78
N GLU A 247 7.52 -3.15 5.61
CA GLU A 247 8.41 -2.07 6.06
C GLU A 247 9.27 -1.49 4.93
N GLU A 248 9.63 -2.29 3.91
CA GLU A 248 10.36 -1.80 2.74
C GLU A 248 9.46 -0.91 1.87
N ILE A 249 8.18 -1.29 1.73
CA ILE A 249 7.17 -0.44 1.08
C ILE A 249 6.98 0.85 1.87
N ALA A 250 6.89 0.77 3.20
CA ALA A 250 6.72 1.92 4.06
C ALA A 250 7.92 2.89 3.98
N LYS A 251 9.17 2.40 3.92
CA LYS A 251 10.36 3.25 3.70
C LYS A 251 10.34 3.94 2.35
N THR A 252 9.92 3.23 1.30
CA THR A 252 9.75 3.83 -0.03
C THR A 252 8.65 4.90 -0.01
N ALA A 253 7.56 4.67 0.72
CA ALA A 253 6.50 5.66 0.89
C ALA A 253 7.00 6.92 1.60
N LEU A 254 7.76 6.77 2.68
CA LEU A 254 8.41 7.89 3.37
C LEU A 254 9.32 8.68 2.41
N PHE A 255 10.14 8.00 1.62
CA PHE A 255 11.02 8.69 0.66
C PHE A 255 10.22 9.47 -0.38
N LEU A 256 9.25 8.82 -1.05
CA LEU A 256 8.49 9.43 -2.14
C LEU A 256 7.59 10.60 -1.72
N THR A 257 7.21 10.67 -0.44
CA THR A 257 6.39 11.76 0.11
C THR A 257 7.20 12.79 0.90
N SER A 258 8.52 12.64 0.94
CA SER A 258 9.44 13.60 1.58
C SER A 258 9.74 14.79 0.67
N GLY A 259 10.39 15.80 1.25
CA GLY A 259 10.93 16.93 0.50
C GLY A 259 12.02 16.57 -0.51
N GLU A 260 12.68 15.43 -0.31
CA GLU A 260 13.80 14.95 -1.14
C GLU A 260 13.34 14.41 -2.50
N ALA A 261 12.10 13.93 -2.61
CA ALA A 261 11.53 13.31 -3.82
C ALA A 261 10.67 14.25 -4.67
N ARG A 262 10.72 15.58 -4.43
CA ARG A 262 9.84 16.56 -5.09
C ARG A 262 9.95 16.58 -6.63
N GLN A 263 11.05 16.14 -7.20
CA GLN A 263 11.26 16.08 -8.66
C GLN A 263 10.92 14.70 -9.25
N ILE A 264 10.54 13.72 -8.43
CA ILE A 264 9.95 12.46 -8.88
C ILE A 264 8.44 12.68 -9.00
N VAL A 265 7.91 12.73 -10.23
CA VAL A 265 6.52 13.09 -10.48
C VAL A 265 5.89 12.17 -11.51
N GLY A 266 4.81 11.50 -11.13
CA GLY A 266 4.05 10.61 -12.01
C GLY A 266 4.67 9.23 -12.21
N TYR A 267 5.68 8.87 -11.44
CA TYR A 267 6.37 7.59 -11.55
C TYR A 267 5.80 6.54 -10.61
N ILE A 268 5.86 5.30 -11.06
CA ILE A 268 5.55 4.12 -10.26
C ILE A 268 6.88 3.42 -9.96
N ILE A 269 7.21 3.30 -8.68
CA ILE A 269 8.47 2.67 -8.24
C ILE A 269 8.21 1.20 -7.90
N PRO A 270 8.77 0.23 -8.66
CA PRO A 270 8.70 -1.17 -8.28
C PRO A 270 9.53 -1.45 -7.01
N VAL A 271 8.94 -2.20 -6.09
CA VAL A 271 9.62 -2.74 -4.90
C VAL A 271 9.31 -4.24 -4.86
N ASP A 272 10.04 -5.02 -5.64
CA ASP A 272 9.63 -6.36 -6.07
C ASP A 272 10.74 -7.42 -5.99
N GLY A 273 11.90 -7.07 -5.49
CA GLY A 273 13.04 -7.99 -5.40
C GLY A 273 13.56 -8.47 -6.77
N GLY A 274 13.35 -7.69 -7.83
CA GLY A 274 13.87 -7.94 -9.16
C GLY A 274 12.94 -8.73 -10.10
N VAL A 275 11.64 -8.84 -9.77
CA VAL A 275 10.68 -9.60 -10.61
C VAL A 275 10.51 -9.00 -12.01
N LEU A 276 10.66 -7.69 -12.16
CA LEU A 276 10.45 -6.98 -13.42
C LEU A 276 11.69 -6.83 -14.29
N ILE A 277 12.85 -7.36 -13.87
CA ILE A 277 14.11 -7.33 -14.63
C ILE A 277 14.53 -8.68 -15.18
#